data_0521c5ed3f9b8cefe4222a63e25473ff
#
_entry.id   0521c5ed3f9b8cefe4222a63e25473ff
#
_cell.length_a   1.000
_cell.length_b   1.000
_cell.length_c   1.000
_cell.angle_alpha   90.00
_cell.angle_beta   90.00
_cell.angle_gamma   90.00
#
_symmetry.space_group_name_H-M   'P 1'
#
loop_
_entity.id
_entity.type
_entity.pdbx_description
1 polymer ?
#
loop_
_entity_poly.entity_id
_entity_poly.type
_entity_poly.pdbx_seq_one_letter_code
_entity_poly.pdbx_strand_id
1 'polypeptide(L)'
;KVAINTAAIKDPNFINKASRAFGSSTIVVAIEAIKQSDNSYLAYTDNGREHTGIDAISWARQAEERGAGEILLTSIDKEGTGDGFDTELIKKISNVVTIPVIGHGGAANESHISDSIKDSGADAVAIASMLHYGALNRNGSLVSDYNTEGNTEFLKKKGSYKMFGKENISESPETLNILHERNYSGYTHEFVTHQWARNRG
;
A
#
# COMPACT_ATOMS: atom_id res chain seq x y z
N LYS A 1 -3.00 6.76 13.81
CA LYS A 1 -2.25 5.51 13.67
C LYS A 1 -0.79 5.79 13.31
N VAL A 2 0.11 4.87 13.64
CA VAL A 2 1.54 4.96 13.33
C VAL A 2 1.95 3.69 12.61
N ALA A 3 2.61 3.85 11.45
CA ALA A 3 3.20 2.74 10.71
C ALA A 3 4.68 2.59 11.07
N ILE A 4 5.11 1.37 11.36
CA ILE A 4 6.49 1.04 11.75
C ILE A 4 7.01 -0.14 10.91
N ASN A 5 8.21 -0.04 10.34
CA ASN A 5 8.91 -1.10 9.63
C ASN A 5 10.25 -1.39 10.30
N THR A 6 11.29 -0.64 9.99
CA THR A 6 12.68 -0.88 10.41
C THR A 6 12.83 -1.06 11.92
N ALA A 7 12.13 -0.24 12.72
CA ALA A 7 12.18 -0.35 14.17
C ALA A 7 11.59 -1.68 14.67
N ALA A 8 10.51 -2.15 14.04
CA ALA A 8 9.85 -3.42 14.38
C ALA A 8 10.71 -4.64 14.01
N ILE A 9 11.41 -4.59 12.89
CA ILE A 9 12.32 -5.67 12.47
C ILE A 9 13.57 -5.73 13.36
N LYS A 10 14.12 -4.56 13.73
CA LYS A 10 15.31 -4.48 14.60
C LYS A 10 15.03 -4.91 16.04
N ASP A 11 13.89 -4.55 16.59
CA ASP A 11 13.41 -4.98 17.91
C ASP A 11 11.91 -5.37 17.83
N PRO A 12 11.60 -6.66 17.56
CA PRO A 12 10.21 -7.11 17.52
C PRO A 12 9.42 -6.84 18.80
N ASN A 13 10.07 -6.73 19.97
CA ASN A 13 9.43 -6.37 21.20
C ASN A 13 8.94 -4.91 21.22
N PHE A 14 9.41 -4.09 20.30
CA PHE A 14 8.91 -2.73 20.13
C PHE A 14 7.41 -2.72 19.79
N ILE A 15 6.93 -3.68 18.99
CA ILE A 15 5.50 -3.83 18.69
C ILE A 15 4.71 -4.07 19.97
N ASN A 16 5.17 -4.98 20.85
CA ASN A 16 4.51 -5.27 22.13
C ASN A 16 4.47 -4.05 23.04
N LYS A 17 5.57 -3.31 23.14
CA LYS A 17 5.64 -2.09 23.97
C LYS A 17 4.69 -1.02 23.44
N ALA A 18 4.69 -0.79 22.11
CA ALA A 18 3.85 0.22 21.47
C ALA A 18 2.36 -0.14 21.56
N SER A 19 1.98 -1.38 21.31
CA SER A 19 0.58 -1.82 21.39
C SER A 19 0.02 -1.76 22.81
N ARG A 20 0.83 -2.08 23.82
CA ARG A 20 0.43 -1.94 25.22
C ARG A 20 0.28 -0.48 25.65
N ALA A 21 1.13 0.41 25.15
CA ALA A 21 1.10 1.82 25.53
C ALA A 21 -0.02 2.60 24.82
N PHE A 22 -0.31 2.28 23.55
CA PHE A 22 -1.17 3.09 22.68
C PHE A 22 -2.37 2.33 22.12
N GLY A 23 -2.52 1.05 22.40
CA GLY A 23 -3.54 0.17 21.85
C GLY A 23 -3.16 -0.40 20.48
N SER A 24 -3.49 -1.69 20.25
CA SER A 24 -3.17 -2.39 18.99
C SER A 24 -3.73 -1.68 17.76
N SER A 25 -4.94 -1.13 17.84
CA SER A 25 -5.58 -0.40 16.73
C SER A 25 -4.81 0.84 16.27
N THR A 26 -3.85 1.30 17.05
CA THR A 26 -2.99 2.45 16.72
C THR A 26 -1.74 2.04 15.96
N ILE A 27 -1.33 0.78 16.09
CA ILE A 27 -0.05 0.27 15.57
C ILE A 27 -0.29 -0.45 14.24
N VAL A 28 0.32 0.07 13.19
CA VAL A 28 0.38 -0.54 11.85
C VAL A 28 1.80 -1.05 11.63
N VAL A 29 1.98 -2.33 11.32
CA VAL A 29 3.29 -2.83 10.91
C VAL A 29 3.39 -2.76 9.40
N ALA A 30 4.33 -1.95 8.90
CA ALA A 30 4.64 -1.88 7.49
C ALA A 30 5.60 -3.01 7.12
N ILE A 31 5.25 -3.77 6.09
CA ILE A 31 6.06 -4.86 5.53
C ILE A 31 6.37 -4.50 4.08
N GLU A 32 7.64 -4.26 3.79
CA GLU A 32 8.14 -4.07 2.44
C GLU A 32 8.67 -5.40 1.95
N ALA A 33 8.09 -5.99 0.90
CA ALA A 33 8.42 -7.33 0.45
C ALA A 33 8.92 -7.35 -1.00
N ILE A 34 9.90 -8.21 -1.25
CA ILE A 34 10.42 -8.51 -2.60
C ILE A 34 10.27 -9.99 -2.87
N LYS A 35 9.74 -10.32 -4.06
CA LYS A 35 9.63 -11.69 -4.54
C LYS A 35 11.01 -12.25 -4.89
N GLN A 36 11.31 -13.45 -4.42
CA GLN A 36 12.55 -14.15 -4.70
C GLN A 36 12.40 -15.10 -5.90
N SER A 37 13.51 -15.58 -6.43
CA SER A 37 13.53 -16.51 -7.57
C SER A 37 12.86 -17.85 -7.30
N ASP A 38 12.76 -18.26 -6.03
CA ASP A 38 12.06 -19.47 -5.57
C ASP A 38 10.56 -19.22 -5.25
N ASN A 39 10.02 -18.05 -5.60
CA ASN A 39 8.67 -17.58 -5.30
C ASN A 39 8.36 -17.36 -3.81
N SER A 40 9.36 -17.36 -2.94
CA SER A 40 9.22 -16.83 -1.58
C SER A 40 9.19 -15.30 -1.59
N TYR A 41 8.79 -14.69 -0.47
CA TYR A 41 8.81 -13.24 -0.29
C TYR A 41 9.62 -12.91 0.95
N LEU A 42 10.62 -12.07 0.81
CA LEU A 42 11.42 -11.60 1.93
C LEU A 42 11.07 -10.18 2.32
N ALA A 43 11.05 -9.93 3.62
CA ALA A 43 10.85 -8.61 4.18
C ALA A 43 12.15 -7.78 4.08
N TYR A 44 11.99 -6.50 3.76
CA TYR A 44 13.07 -5.53 3.62
C TYR A 44 12.88 -4.35 4.58
N THR A 45 13.96 -3.64 4.82
CA THR A 45 13.97 -2.37 5.56
C THR A 45 14.60 -1.26 4.73
N ASP A 46 14.55 -0.05 5.25
CA ASP A 46 15.14 1.14 4.62
C ASP A 46 14.64 1.39 3.19
N ASN A 47 13.31 1.41 3.04
CA ASN A 47 12.62 1.57 1.75
C ASN A 47 13.06 0.52 0.69
N GLY A 48 13.11 -0.73 1.11
CA GLY A 48 13.44 -1.86 0.25
C GLY A 48 14.93 -2.03 -0.09
N ARG A 49 15.80 -1.31 0.60
CA ARG A 49 17.25 -1.35 0.29
C ARG A 49 18.00 -2.41 1.07
N GLU A 50 17.55 -2.72 2.29
CA GLU A 50 18.26 -3.65 3.16
C GLU A 50 17.52 -4.98 3.28
N HIS A 51 18.17 -6.02 2.83
CA HIS A 51 17.73 -7.39 2.93
C HIS A 51 17.80 -7.89 4.37
N THR A 52 16.71 -8.42 4.90
CA THR A 52 16.66 -8.87 6.30
C THR A 52 16.84 -10.38 6.46
N GLY A 53 16.61 -11.17 5.41
CA GLY A 53 16.55 -12.63 5.47
C GLY A 53 15.27 -13.18 6.10
N ILE A 54 14.32 -12.31 6.47
CA ILE A 54 13.07 -12.69 7.14
C ILE A 54 11.99 -12.97 6.10
N ASP A 55 11.34 -14.13 6.17
CA ASP A 55 10.17 -14.43 5.35
C ASP A 55 9.01 -13.50 5.69
N ALA A 56 8.44 -12.82 4.67
CA ALA A 56 7.43 -11.80 4.86
C ALA A 56 6.12 -12.35 5.43
N ILE A 57 5.75 -13.59 5.08
CA ILE A 57 4.53 -14.24 5.57
C ILE A 57 4.68 -14.60 7.05
N SER A 58 5.82 -15.16 7.41
CA SER A 58 6.15 -15.47 8.80
C SER A 58 6.24 -14.21 9.67
N TRP A 59 6.77 -13.12 9.10
CA TRP A 59 6.87 -11.84 9.78
C TRP A 59 5.49 -11.21 10.03
N ALA A 60 4.58 -11.29 9.06
CA ALA A 60 3.21 -10.80 9.23
C ALA A 60 2.51 -11.47 10.42
N ARG A 61 2.63 -12.80 10.54
CA ARG A 61 2.09 -13.57 11.67
C ARG A 61 2.71 -13.13 13.00
N GLN A 62 4.04 -13.02 13.04
CA GLN A 62 4.73 -12.55 14.24
C GLN A 62 4.34 -11.14 14.65
N ALA A 63 4.11 -10.25 13.68
CA ALA A 63 3.67 -8.89 13.95
C ALA A 63 2.28 -8.88 14.61
N GLU A 64 1.32 -9.67 14.11
CA GLU A 64 0.01 -9.84 14.72
C GLU A 64 0.12 -10.40 16.16
N GLU A 65 0.85 -11.50 16.35
CA GLU A 65 1.07 -12.12 17.68
C GLU A 65 1.66 -11.14 18.70
N ARG A 66 2.43 -10.16 18.23
CA ARG A 66 3.04 -9.09 19.07
C ARG A 66 2.12 -7.91 19.30
N GLY A 67 0.94 -7.89 18.71
CA GLY A 67 -0.07 -6.88 18.95
C GLY A 67 -0.15 -5.78 17.89
N ALA A 68 0.34 -6.00 16.68
CA ALA A 68 0.00 -5.17 15.55
C ALA A 68 -1.52 -5.15 15.33
N GLY A 69 -2.10 -4.01 15.03
CA GLY A 69 -3.52 -3.87 14.74
C GLY A 69 -3.85 -3.91 13.25
N GLU A 70 -2.88 -3.61 12.39
CA GLU A 70 -3.01 -3.68 10.92
C GLU A 70 -1.64 -3.94 10.29
N ILE A 71 -1.65 -4.48 9.08
CA ILE A 71 -0.46 -4.63 8.23
C ILE A 71 -0.60 -3.72 7.02
N LEU A 72 0.41 -2.88 6.77
CA LEU A 72 0.60 -2.17 5.51
C LEU A 72 1.62 -2.93 4.67
N LEU A 73 1.14 -3.60 3.63
CA LEU A 73 1.93 -4.49 2.81
C LEU A 73 2.31 -3.82 1.49
N THR A 74 3.59 -3.56 1.30
CA THR A 74 4.14 -3.00 0.07
C THR A 74 4.87 -4.07 -0.72
N SER A 75 4.43 -4.33 -1.96
CA SER A 75 5.26 -5.05 -2.94
C SER A 75 6.20 -4.06 -3.61
N ILE A 76 7.50 -4.17 -3.30
CA ILE A 76 8.53 -3.29 -3.87
C ILE A 76 8.65 -3.53 -5.37
N ASP A 77 8.51 -4.78 -5.82
CA ASP A 77 8.56 -5.14 -7.24
C ASP A 77 7.45 -4.48 -8.06
N LYS A 78 6.33 -4.15 -7.42
CA LYS A 78 5.18 -3.51 -8.05
C LYS A 78 5.14 -1.99 -7.86
N GLU A 79 5.85 -1.47 -6.86
CA GLU A 79 5.79 -0.05 -6.54
C GLU A 79 6.20 0.83 -7.72
N GLY A 80 5.32 1.77 -8.10
CA GLY A 80 5.54 2.70 -9.22
C GLY A 80 5.43 2.11 -10.63
N THR A 81 5.19 0.79 -10.79
CA THR A 81 5.11 0.15 -12.11
C THR A 81 3.81 0.44 -12.84
N GLY A 82 2.70 0.56 -12.13
CA GLY A 82 1.37 0.66 -12.72
C GLY A 82 0.79 -0.67 -13.23
N ASP A 83 1.42 -1.81 -12.91
CA ASP A 83 1.04 -3.15 -13.38
C ASP A 83 0.01 -3.86 -12.46
N GLY A 84 -0.58 -3.14 -11.53
CA GLY A 84 -1.48 -3.68 -10.52
C GLY A 84 -0.76 -4.12 -9.25
N PHE A 85 -1.55 -4.39 -8.21
CA PHE A 85 -1.05 -4.90 -6.94
C PHE A 85 -0.49 -6.32 -7.07
N ASP A 86 0.40 -6.71 -6.16
CA ASP A 86 0.81 -8.10 -6.01
C ASP A 86 -0.27 -8.89 -5.26
N THR A 87 -1.27 -9.36 -6.02
CA THR A 87 -2.42 -10.08 -5.47
C THR A 87 -2.03 -11.42 -4.86
N GLU A 88 -0.95 -12.05 -5.35
CA GLU A 88 -0.43 -13.30 -4.78
C GLU A 88 0.14 -13.06 -3.37
N LEU A 89 0.97 -12.03 -3.23
CA LEU A 89 1.55 -11.66 -1.94
C LEU A 89 0.47 -11.27 -0.92
N ILE A 90 -0.48 -10.41 -1.33
CA ILE A 90 -1.59 -10.00 -0.48
C ILE A 90 -2.37 -11.22 0.00
N LYS A 91 -2.74 -12.12 -0.91
CA LYS A 91 -3.49 -13.33 -0.58
C LYS A 91 -2.75 -14.25 0.39
N LYS A 92 -1.44 -14.41 0.20
CA LYS A 92 -0.62 -15.23 1.11
C LYS A 92 -0.63 -14.66 2.54
N ILE A 93 -0.54 -13.34 2.69
CA ILE A 93 -0.54 -12.70 4.01
C ILE A 93 -1.95 -12.67 4.60
N SER A 94 -2.98 -12.29 3.84
CA SER A 94 -4.36 -12.24 4.34
C SER A 94 -4.87 -13.61 4.82
N ASN A 95 -4.32 -14.71 4.28
CA ASN A 95 -4.68 -16.05 4.72
C ASN A 95 -4.03 -16.48 6.04
N VAL A 96 -3.01 -15.79 6.52
CA VAL A 96 -2.26 -16.20 7.72
C VAL A 96 -2.41 -15.26 8.91
N VAL A 97 -3.06 -14.11 8.70
CA VAL A 97 -3.38 -13.14 9.76
C VAL A 97 -4.89 -12.88 9.83
N THR A 98 -5.35 -12.41 10.98
CA THR A 98 -6.76 -12.02 11.20
C THR A 98 -6.95 -10.51 11.26
N ILE A 99 -5.87 -9.76 11.43
CA ILE A 99 -5.87 -8.30 11.40
C ILE A 99 -5.95 -7.77 9.96
N PRO A 100 -6.49 -6.57 9.74
CA PRO A 100 -6.59 -5.97 8.42
C PRO A 100 -5.27 -5.89 7.66
N VAL A 101 -5.30 -6.27 6.38
CA VAL A 101 -4.18 -6.16 5.44
C VAL A 101 -4.48 -5.06 4.42
N ILE A 102 -3.58 -4.09 4.35
CA ILE A 102 -3.66 -2.95 3.46
C ILE A 102 -2.65 -3.15 2.34
N GLY A 103 -3.12 -3.40 1.12
CA GLY A 103 -2.25 -3.59 -0.05
C GLY A 103 -1.70 -2.27 -0.56
N HIS A 104 -0.40 -2.21 -0.89
CA HIS A 104 0.29 -1.06 -1.46
C HIS A 104 1.25 -1.47 -2.58
N GLY A 105 1.41 -0.57 -3.58
CA GLY A 105 2.33 -0.73 -4.70
C GLY A 105 1.67 -1.28 -5.96
N GLY A 106 1.82 -0.55 -7.09
CA GLY A 106 1.46 -1.00 -8.43
C GLY A 106 0.14 -0.49 -9.00
N ALA A 107 -0.72 0.15 -8.24
CA ALA A 107 -2.00 0.64 -8.77
C ALA A 107 -1.82 1.72 -9.84
N ALA A 108 -2.53 1.59 -10.97
CA ALA A 108 -2.60 2.59 -12.03
C ALA A 108 -4.03 3.02 -12.36
N ASN A 109 -5.03 2.21 -12.04
CA ASN A 109 -6.43 2.45 -12.35
C ASN A 109 -7.34 1.81 -11.29
N GLU A 110 -8.64 2.02 -11.43
CA GLU A 110 -9.67 1.56 -10.48
C GLU A 110 -9.87 0.05 -10.50
N SER A 111 -9.71 -0.61 -11.65
CA SER A 111 -9.83 -2.07 -11.72
C SER A 111 -8.78 -2.74 -10.84
N HIS A 112 -7.54 -2.23 -10.80
CA HIS A 112 -6.51 -2.74 -9.89
C HIS A 112 -6.93 -2.68 -8.42
N ILE A 113 -7.65 -1.62 -8.01
CA ILE A 113 -8.19 -1.49 -6.65
C ILE A 113 -9.25 -2.55 -6.40
N SER A 114 -10.22 -2.68 -7.33
CA SER A 114 -11.29 -3.65 -7.25
C SER A 114 -10.76 -5.09 -7.15
N ASP A 115 -9.82 -5.44 -8.02
CA ASP A 115 -9.22 -6.78 -8.07
C ASP A 115 -8.45 -7.10 -6.78
N SER A 116 -7.72 -6.11 -6.23
CA SER A 116 -7.01 -6.29 -4.97
C SER A 116 -7.96 -6.59 -3.81
N ILE A 117 -9.10 -5.89 -3.73
CA ILE A 117 -10.07 -6.08 -2.65
C ILE A 117 -10.87 -7.37 -2.85
N LYS A 118 -11.36 -7.63 -4.07
CA LYS A 118 -12.27 -8.77 -4.35
C LYS A 118 -11.53 -10.10 -4.43
N ASP A 119 -10.34 -10.11 -5.05
CA ASP A 119 -9.69 -11.34 -5.47
C ASP A 119 -8.50 -11.73 -4.58
N SER A 120 -7.88 -10.78 -3.89
CA SER A 120 -6.70 -11.06 -3.07
C SER A 120 -6.94 -11.04 -1.57
N GLY A 121 -8.12 -10.61 -1.11
CA GLY A 121 -8.45 -10.53 0.30
C GLY A 121 -7.82 -9.34 1.03
N ALA A 122 -7.42 -8.30 0.30
CA ALA A 122 -7.04 -7.05 0.94
C ALA A 122 -8.26 -6.42 1.65
N ASP A 123 -8.10 -6.02 2.89
CA ASP A 123 -9.12 -5.28 3.64
C ASP A 123 -9.15 -3.81 3.22
N ALA A 124 -8.04 -3.29 2.71
CA ALA A 124 -7.91 -1.93 2.21
C ALA A 124 -6.74 -1.83 1.22
N VAL A 125 -6.67 -0.71 0.50
CA VAL A 125 -5.54 -0.38 -0.35
C VAL A 125 -5.01 1.02 -0.06
N ALA A 126 -3.70 1.19 -0.20
CA ALA A 126 -3.03 2.49 -0.19
C ALA A 126 -2.52 2.79 -1.60
N ILE A 127 -2.83 3.97 -2.11
CA ILE A 127 -2.43 4.40 -3.45
C ILE A 127 -1.77 5.77 -3.40
N ALA A 128 -0.71 5.95 -4.17
CA ALA A 128 0.03 7.21 -4.26
C ALA A 128 0.25 7.65 -5.71
N SER A 129 1.05 6.90 -6.47
CA SER A 129 1.44 7.24 -7.85
C SER A 129 0.25 7.46 -8.78
N MET A 130 -0.79 6.65 -8.66
CA MET A 130 -2.02 6.77 -9.45
C MET A 130 -2.67 8.14 -9.28
N LEU A 131 -2.79 8.64 -8.04
CA LEU A 131 -3.37 9.95 -7.75
C LEU A 131 -2.44 11.09 -8.19
N HIS A 132 -1.17 10.96 -7.87
CA HIS A 132 -0.17 11.99 -8.19
C HIS A 132 -0.06 12.21 -9.70
N TYR A 133 0.20 11.16 -10.47
CA TYR A 133 0.33 11.27 -11.92
C TYR A 133 -1.01 11.51 -12.61
N GLY A 134 -2.11 11.02 -12.06
CA GLY A 134 -3.45 11.35 -12.53
C GLY A 134 -3.76 12.84 -12.43
N ALA A 135 -3.37 13.48 -11.33
CA ALA A 135 -3.51 14.92 -11.14
C ALA A 135 -2.64 15.73 -12.12
N LEU A 136 -1.39 15.31 -12.33
CA LEU A 136 -0.49 15.95 -13.30
C LEU A 136 -1.04 15.86 -14.73
N ASN A 137 -1.58 14.71 -15.13
CA ASN A 137 -2.17 14.52 -16.46
C ASN A 137 -3.41 15.39 -16.71
N ARG A 138 -4.24 15.61 -15.68
CA ARG A 138 -5.46 16.43 -15.79
C ARG A 138 -5.17 17.92 -15.93
N ASN A 139 -4.19 18.42 -15.21
CA ASN A 139 -3.89 19.85 -15.18
C ASN A 139 -3.17 20.36 -16.43
N GLY A 140 -2.81 19.48 -17.38
CA GLY A 140 -2.09 19.85 -18.59
C GLY A 140 -0.73 20.53 -18.30
N SER A 141 -0.38 20.63 -17.04
CA SER A 141 0.83 21.29 -16.55
C SER A 141 1.98 20.31 -16.56
N LEU A 142 2.40 19.93 -17.75
CA LEU A 142 3.78 19.56 -17.95
C LEU A 142 4.57 20.87 -17.84
N VAL A 143 4.70 21.38 -16.64
CA VAL A 143 5.61 22.49 -16.36
C VAL A 143 6.99 22.03 -16.81
N SER A 144 7.61 22.82 -17.65
CA SER A 144 8.89 22.57 -18.32
C SER A 144 10.09 22.43 -17.38
N ASP A 145 9.88 22.36 -16.08
CA ASP A 145 10.96 22.41 -15.09
C ASP A 145 10.87 21.28 -14.04
N TYR A 146 10.88 20.02 -14.51
CA TYR A 146 11.03 18.84 -13.64
C TYR A 146 12.50 18.52 -13.31
N ASN A 147 13.41 19.49 -13.46
CA ASN A 147 14.84 19.21 -13.37
C ASN A 147 15.36 19.08 -11.92
N THR A 148 14.56 19.40 -10.91
CA THR A 148 15.04 19.53 -9.54
C THR A 148 14.28 18.75 -8.48
N GLU A 149 13.05 18.24 -8.74
CA GLU A 149 12.24 17.60 -7.71
C GLU A 149 11.59 16.28 -8.19
N GLY A 150 11.56 15.28 -7.31
CA GLY A 150 10.92 13.99 -7.52
C GLY A 150 11.76 12.99 -8.33
N ASN A 151 11.12 11.95 -8.87
CA ASN A 151 11.76 10.96 -9.73
C ASN A 151 11.90 11.50 -11.16
N THR A 152 12.91 12.35 -11.36
CA THR A 152 13.15 13.05 -12.63
C THR A 152 13.45 12.10 -13.79
N GLU A 153 14.02 10.93 -13.53
CA GLU A 153 14.26 9.91 -14.56
C GLU A 153 12.98 9.26 -15.05
N PHE A 154 12.05 8.97 -14.15
CA PHE A 154 10.73 8.44 -14.50
C PHE A 154 9.93 9.49 -15.31
N LEU A 155 9.97 10.74 -14.91
CA LEU A 155 9.28 11.84 -15.60
C LEU A 155 9.87 12.12 -16.99
N LYS A 156 11.17 11.90 -17.18
CA LYS A 156 11.85 12.03 -18.48
C LYS A 156 11.50 10.90 -19.46
N LYS A 157 11.06 9.74 -18.98
CA LYS A 157 10.55 8.64 -19.80
C LYS A 157 9.15 9.01 -20.32
N LYS A 158 9.10 9.87 -21.35
CA LYS A 158 7.87 10.31 -22.01
C LYS A 158 6.95 9.11 -22.34
N GLY A 159 5.90 8.91 -21.58
CA GLY A 159 4.91 7.87 -21.82
C GLY A 159 4.60 6.98 -20.63
N SER A 160 5.53 6.76 -19.71
CA SER A 160 5.33 5.83 -18.58
C SER A 160 4.23 6.30 -17.61
N TYR A 161 4.07 7.61 -17.39
CA TYR A 161 3.03 8.15 -16.52
C TYR A 161 1.66 8.34 -17.20
N LYS A 162 1.57 8.20 -18.55
CA LYS A 162 0.29 8.28 -19.28
C LYS A 162 -0.66 7.15 -18.97
N MET A 163 -0.17 6.06 -18.38
CA MET A 163 -0.97 4.94 -17.92
C MET A 163 -1.75 5.23 -16.63
N PHE A 164 -1.32 6.26 -15.86
CA PHE A 164 -1.95 6.60 -14.60
C PHE A 164 -3.12 7.58 -14.79
N GLY A 165 -4.27 7.24 -14.24
CA GLY A 165 -5.34 8.20 -13.96
C GLY A 165 -5.94 8.92 -15.17
N LYS A 166 -6.26 8.23 -16.26
CA LYS A 166 -7.13 8.78 -17.30
C LYS A 166 -8.58 8.95 -16.81
N GLU A 167 -8.96 8.22 -15.80
CA GLU A 167 -10.30 8.18 -15.22
C GLU A 167 -10.34 8.97 -13.92
N ASN A 168 -11.49 9.56 -13.64
CA ASN A 168 -11.70 10.37 -12.45
C ASN A 168 -12.19 9.43 -11.34
N ILE A 169 -11.36 9.10 -10.37
CA ILE A 169 -11.70 8.19 -9.25
C ILE A 169 -12.99 8.60 -8.54
N SER A 170 -13.32 9.91 -8.56
CA SER A 170 -14.53 10.45 -7.94
C SER A 170 -15.79 10.23 -8.75
N GLU A 171 -15.70 9.78 -10.01
CA GLU A 171 -16.83 9.71 -10.96
C GLU A 171 -17.17 8.28 -11.39
N SER A 172 -16.32 7.28 -11.05
CA SER A 172 -16.64 5.89 -11.36
C SER A 172 -17.66 5.35 -10.33
N PRO A 173 -18.81 4.83 -10.80
CA PRO A 173 -19.81 4.21 -9.91
C PRO A 173 -19.24 3.03 -9.12
N GLU A 174 -18.26 2.32 -9.66
CA GLU A 174 -17.63 1.16 -9.03
C GLU A 174 -16.73 1.58 -7.86
N THR A 175 -15.92 2.63 -8.04
CA THR A 175 -15.09 3.17 -6.97
C THR A 175 -15.94 3.82 -5.87
N LEU A 176 -16.99 4.54 -6.25
CA LEU A 176 -17.99 5.06 -5.31
C LEU A 176 -18.68 3.93 -4.53
N ASN A 177 -19.02 2.82 -5.15
CA ASN A 177 -19.58 1.66 -4.47
C ASN A 177 -18.56 1.03 -3.48
N ILE A 178 -17.31 0.85 -3.87
CA ILE A 178 -16.25 0.36 -2.99
C ILE A 178 -16.06 1.31 -1.79
N LEU A 179 -16.21 2.61 -1.98
CA LEU A 179 -16.13 3.62 -0.93
C LEU A 179 -17.43 3.76 -0.12
N HIS A 180 -18.61 3.53 -0.75
CA HIS A 180 -19.95 3.71 -0.15
C HIS A 180 -20.50 2.46 0.55
N GLU A 181 -20.14 1.25 0.13
CA GLU A 181 -20.62 0.03 0.80
C GLU A 181 -20.16 -0.08 2.26
N ARG A 182 -19.36 0.89 2.74
CA ARG A 182 -18.89 0.95 4.12
C ARG A 182 -18.99 2.34 4.70
N ASN A 183 -20.05 2.54 5.42
CA ASN A 183 -20.32 3.64 6.33
C ASN A 183 -19.06 4.12 7.09
N TYR A 184 -18.26 4.95 6.48
CA TYR A 184 -17.36 5.87 7.17
C TYR A 184 -17.96 7.28 7.17
N SER A 185 -19.07 7.44 7.91
CA SER A 185 -19.49 8.76 8.36
C SER A 185 -18.46 9.25 9.38
N GLY A 186 -17.56 10.14 8.99
CA GLY A 186 -16.76 10.85 9.97
C GLY A 186 -15.39 11.38 9.56
N TYR A 187 -14.96 11.23 8.32
CA TYR A 187 -13.74 11.89 7.87
C TYR A 187 -14.03 12.81 6.70
N THR A 188 -14.19 14.09 7.01
CA THR A 188 -14.18 15.19 6.05
C THR A 188 -12.80 15.29 5.41
N HIS A 189 -12.82 15.45 4.10
CA HIS A 189 -11.68 15.52 3.23
C HIS A 189 -10.72 16.66 3.59
N GLU A 190 -9.58 16.34 4.13
CA GLU A 190 -8.39 17.16 3.91
C GLU A 190 -7.31 16.23 3.36
N PHE A 191 -6.80 16.58 2.21
CA PHE A 191 -5.80 15.95 1.37
C PHE A 191 -4.87 14.98 2.09
N VAL A 192 -5.23 13.72 2.10
CA VAL A 192 -4.31 12.64 2.41
C VAL A 192 -3.86 12.06 1.07
N THR A 193 -2.57 12.03 0.84
CA THR A 193 -1.93 11.39 -0.33
C THR A 193 -2.20 9.89 -0.41
N HIS A 194 -3.05 9.37 0.49
CA HIS A 194 -3.44 7.98 0.58
C HIS A 194 -4.96 7.90 0.75
N GLN A 195 -5.66 7.32 -0.22
CA GLN A 195 -7.04 6.88 -0.05
C GLN A 195 -7.06 5.44 0.47
N TRP A 196 -7.86 5.20 1.50
CA TRP A 196 -8.01 3.90 2.13
C TRP A 196 -9.39 3.35 1.83
N ALA A 197 -9.47 2.14 1.31
CA ALA A 197 -10.72 1.39 1.21
C ALA A 197 -10.60 0.10 2.03
N ARG A 198 -11.50 -0.11 2.97
CA ARG A 198 -11.50 -1.27 3.90
C ARG A 198 -12.50 -2.34 3.47
N ASN A 199 -12.16 -3.61 3.58
CA ASN A 199 -13.04 -4.74 3.26
C ASN A 199 -13.33 -5.68 4.44
N ARG A 200 -14.26 -5.30 5.37
CA ARG A 200 -14.91 -6.28 6.25
C ARG A 200 -16.42 -6.06 6.33
N GLY A 201 -17.19 -7.12 6.00
CA GLY A 201 -18.58 -7.30 6.37
C GLY A 201 -18.68 -7.62 7.83
#